data_04badc8d98e0e62d17dc8b29d9744865
#
_entry.id   04badc8d98e0e62d17dc8b29d9744865
#
_cell.length_a   1.000
_cell.length_b   1.000
_cell.length_c   1.000
_cell.angle_alpha   90.00
_cell.angle_beta   90.00
_cell.angle_gamma   90.00
#
_symmetry.space_group_name_H-M   'P 1'
#
loop_
_entity.id
_entity.type
_entity.pdbx_description
1 polymer ?
#
loop_
_entity_poly.entity_id
_entity_poly.type
_entity_poly.pdbx_seq_one_letter_code
_entity_poly.pdbx_strand_id
1 'polypeptide(L)'
;MIADRFASQGVRFVGINSNSKNTYSEDDFNGMVTRLEKHQFPWIYLYDESQAVAVAYGALRTPHFYVFNKERELIYTGRSIDTPRHWPDHTKTDLIDALEQHLAGNVIENPLTNPIGCNVKWDGQEKHWMPSDACDLV
;
A
#
# COMPACT_ATOMS: atom_id res chain seq x y z
N MET A 1 6.90 -12.91 3.86
CA MET A 1 6.02 -11.79 3.37
C MET A 1 6.03 -11.77 1.84
N ILE A 2 5.08 -11.08 1.21
CA ILE A 2 5.03 -10.97 -0.27
C ILE A 2 6.32 -10.36 -0.83
N ALA A 3 6.89 -9.35 -0.17
CA ALA A 3 8.14 -8.73 -0.60
C ALA A 3 9.31 -9.74 -0.67
N ASP A 4 9.43 -10.60 0.32
CA ASP A 4 10.50 -11.63 0.35
C ASP A 4 10.31 -12.65 -0.76
N ARG A 5 9.06 -13.04 -1.02
CA ARG A 5 8.71 -13.99 -2.07
C ARG A 5 9.20 -13.56 -3.46
N PHE A 6 9.09 -12.27 -3.77
CA PHE A 6 9.41 -11.74 -5.09
C PHE A 6 10.77 -11.04 -5.19
N ALA A 7 11.47 -10.86 -4.06
CA ALA A 7 12.76 -10.15 -4.04
C ALA A 7 13.81 -10.79 -4.95
N SER A 8 13.91 -12.12 -4.98
CA SER A 8 14.82 -12.88 -5.82
C SER A 8 14.49 -12.80 -7.31
N GLN A 9 13.26 -12.42 -7.65
CA GLN A 9 12.78 -12.24 -9.02
C GLN A 9 12.92 -10.80 -9.53
N GLY A 10 13.62 -9.94 -8.78
CA GLY A 10 13.91 -8.56 -9.16
C GLY A 10 12.81 -7.56 -8.80
N VAL A 11 11.75 -7.98 -8.12
CA VAL A 11 10.71 -7.05 -7.64
C VAL A 11 11.22 -6.29 -6.41
N ARG A 12 11.00 -4.98 -6.39
CA ARG A 12 11.32 -4.11 -5.25
C ARG A 12 10.04 -3.49 -4.72
N PHE A 13 9.92 -3.50 -3.40
CA PHE A 13 8.80 -2.87 -2.70
C PHE A 13 9.23 -1.54 -2.09
N VAL A 14 8.35 -0.57 -2.16
CA VAL A 14 8.50 0.74 -1.51
C VAL A 14 7.19 1.05 -0.82
N GLY A 15 7.24 1.31 0.48
CA GLY A 15 6.11 1.84 1.23
C GLY A 15 6.16 3.37 1.24
N ILE A 16 5.02 4.03 1.03
CA ILE A 16 4.92 5.49 1.09
C ILE A 16 3.79 5.84 2.05
N ASN A 17 4.13 6.57 3.12
CA ASN A 17 3.14 7.13 4.02
C ASN A 17 2.77 8.54 3.55
N SER A 18 1.53 8.71 3.14
CA SER A 18 0.96 9.99 2.71
C SER A 18 -0.16 10.49 3.63
N ASN A 19 -0.37 9.85 4.80
CA ASN A 19 -1.35 10.35 5.76
C ASN A 19 -0.90 11.66 6.39
N SER A 20 -1.84 12.57 6.62
CA SER A 20 -1.53 13.85 7.26
C SER A 20 -1.28 13.68 8.75
N LYS A 21 -0.12 14.16 9.21
CA LYS A 21 0.21 14.27 10.65
C LYS A 21 -0.71 15.25 11.39
N ASN A 22 -1.34 16.19 10.68
CA ASN A 22 -2.26 17.16 11.26
C ASN A 22 -3.61 16.52 11.61
N THR A 23 -3.97 15.46 10.89
CA THR A 23 -5.16 14.65 11.17
C THR A 23 -4.86 13.57 12.21
N TYR A 24 -3.71 12.89 12.07
CA TYR A 24 -3.24 11.84 12.98
C TYR A 24 -1.75 12.04 13.25
N SER A 25 -1.42 12.51 14.46
CA SER A 25 -0.03 12.84 14.85
C SER A 25 0.91 11.63 14.81
N GLU A 26 0.38 10.43 15.00
CA GLU A 26 1.12 9.17 14.91
C GLU A 26 1.55 8.79 13.49
N ASP A 27 1.04 9.47 12.47
CA ASP A 27 1.44 9.29 11.06
C ASP A 27 2.56 10.27 10.64
N ASP A 28 3.16 11.00 11.59
CA ASP A 28 4.35 11.82 11.34
C ASP A 28 5.62 10.97 11.14
N PHE A 29 6.73 11.62 10.83
CA PHE A 29 8.00 10.94 10.59
C PHE A 29 8.47 10.11 11.79
N ASN A 30 8.29 10.60 13.02
CA ASN A 30 8.67 9.86 14.22
C ASN A 30 7.78 8.62 14.42
N GLY A 31 6.50 8.72 14.15
CA GLY A 31 5.59 7.58 14.13
C GLY A 31 5.99 6.52 13.10
N MET A 32 6.47 6.94 11.92
CA MET A 32 7.01 6.03 10.91
C MET A 32 8.27 5.31 11.40
N VAL A 33 9.20 6.01 12.05
CA VAL A 33 10.42 5.42 12.64
C VAL A 33 10.02 4.35 13.66
N THR A 34 9.14 4.69 14.59
CA THR A 34 8.63 3.75 15.61
C THR A 34 7.99 2.51 14.98
N ARG A 35 7.19 2.70 13.94
CA ARG A 35 6.53 1.60 13.22
C ARG A 35 7.54 0.72 12.49
N LEU A 36 8.56 1.33 11.87
CA LEU A 36 9.64 0.60 11.20
C LEU A 36 10.45 -0.25 12.19
N GLU A 37 10.80 0.30 13.35
CA GLU A 37 11.50 -0.42 14.42
C GLU A 37 10.67 -1.61 14.94
N LYS A 38 9.38 -1.41 15.13
CA LYS A 38 8.45 -2.43 15.63
C LYS A 38 8.24 -3.58 14.64
N HIS A 39 8.09 -3.27 13.35
CA HIS A 39 7.68 -4.24 12.33
C HIS A 39 8.83 -4.68 11.40
N GLN A 40 9.96 -3.99 11.41
CA GLN A 40 11.15 -4.33 10.62
C GLN A 40 10.82 -4.58 9.15
N PHE A 41 10.14 -3.65 8.50
CA PHE A 41 9.74 -3.78 7.10
C PHE A 41 10.93 -4.09 6.18
N PRO A 42 10.83 -5.08 5.29
CA PRO A 42 11.92 -5.45 4.37
C PRO A 42 11.98 -4.55 3.12
N TRP A 43 11.39 -3.35 3.16
CA TRP A 43 11.35 -2.39 2.07
C TRP A 43 11.69 -0.98 2.53
N ILE A 44 12.00 -0.11 1.57
CA ILE A 44 12.17 1.32 1.80
C ILE A 44 10.82 1.92 2.21
N TYR A 45 10.83 2.71 3.29
CA TYR A 45 9.64 3.38 3.79
C TYR A 45 9.83 4.89 3.70
N LEU A 46 9.06 5.54 2.83
CA LEU A 46 9.16 6.96 2.47
C LEU A 46 8.03 7.76 3.09
N TYR A 47 8.31 9.03 3.36
CA TYR A 47 7.34 9.98 3.88
C TYR A 47 6.96 11.02 2.83
N ASP A 48 5.69 11.02 2.42
CA ASP A 48 5.08 12.01 1.53
C ASP A 48 4.34 13.06 2.37
N GLU A 49 5.10 13.90 3.08
CA GLU A 49 4.54 14.90 4.00
C GLU A 49 3.58 15.88 3.32
N SER A 50 3.87 16.27 2.09
CA SER A 50 3.06 17.20 1.30
C SER A 50 1.81 16.56 0.68
N GLN A 51 1.72 15.23 0.71
CA GLN A 51 0.69 14.43 0.04
C GLN A 51 0.69 14.55 -1.51
N ALA A 52 1.73 15.16 -2.07
CA ALA A 52 1.83 15.36 -3.52
C ALA A 52 1.92 14.05 -4.29
N VAL A 53 2.60 13.04 -3.73
CA VAL A 53 2.71 11.72 -4.35
C VAL A 53 1.35 11.00 -4.34
N ALA A 54 0.63 11.04 -3.21
CA ALA A 54 -0.71 10.47 -3.14
C ALA A 54 -1.68 11.09 -4.15
N VAL A 55 -1.63 12.42 -4.32
CA VAL A 55 -2.43 13.14 -5.32
C VAL A 55 -2.04 12.71 -6.73
N ALA A 56 -0.74 12.67 -7.04
CA ALA A 56 -0.24 12.31 -8.37
C ALA A 56 -0.61 10.88 -8.77
N TYR A 57 -0.64 9.95 -7.80
CA TYR A 57 -1.01 8.56 -8.03
C TYR A 57 -2.52 8.31 -7.97
N GLY A 58 -3.31 9.28 -7.55
CA GLY A 58 -4.75 9.12 -7.36
C GLY A 58 -5.07 8.12 -6.23
N ALA A 59 -4.29 8.18 -5.15
CA ALA A 59 -4.47 7.27 -4.02
C ALA A 59 -5.83 7.49 -3.34
N LEU A 60 -6.58 6.41 -3.12
CA LEU A 60 -7.92 6.45 -2.53
C LEU A 60 -7.97 5.82 -1.14
N ARG A 61 -7.15 4.79 -0.92
CA ARG A 61 -7.17 3.95 0.28
C ARG A 61 -5.76 3.77 0.82
N THR A 62 -5.68 3.28 2.04
CA THR A 62 -4.45 2.80 2.67
C THR A 62 -4.70 1.36 3.17
N PRO A 63 -4.03 0.36 2.57
CA PRO A 63 -3.08 0.45 1.47
C PRO A 63 -3.75 0.60 0.08
N HIS A 64 -3.03 1.20 -0.85
CA HIS A 64 -3.35 1.21 -2.27
C HIS A 64 -2.08 0.80 -3.03
N PHE A 65 -2.15 -0.24 -3.82
CA PHE A 65 -0.98 -0.83 -4.48
C PHE A 65 -0.87 -0.34 -5.93
N TYR A 66 0.37 -0.12 -6.36
CA TYR A 66 0.75 0.26 -7.71
C TYR A 66 1.95 -0.57 -8.13
N VAL A 67 1.87 -1.22 -9.27
CA VAL A 67 2.97 -2.00 -9.82
C VAL A 67 3.42 -1.39 -11.13
N PHE A 68 4.71 -1.13 -11.24
CA PHE A 68 5.35 -0.62 -12.45
C PHE A 68 6.29 -1.68 -13.01
N ASN A 69 6.33 -1.79 -14.33
CA ASN A 69 7.33 -2.62 -15.02
C ASN A 69 8.70 -1.93 -15.03
N LYS A 70 9.71 -2.57 -15.62
CA LYS A 70 11.08 -2.02 -15.74
C LYS A 70 11.15 -0.77 -16.62
N GLU A 71 10.20 -0.58 -17.52
CA GLU A 71 10.02 0.60 -18.36
C GLU A 71 9.30 1.75 -17.62
N ARG A 72 8.93 1.55 -16.35
CA ARG A 72 8.19 2.50 -15.49
C ARG A 72 6.76 2.75 -15.95
N GLU A 73 6.16 1.79 -16.62
CA GLU A 73 4.75 1.83 -16.97
C GLU A 73 3.93 1.18 -15.86
N LEU A 74 2.80 1.80 -15.49
CA LEU A 74 1.87 1.24 -14.52
C LEU A 74 1.16 0.03 -15.13
N ILE A 75 1.36 -1.14 -14.54
CA ILE A 75 0.81 -2.40 -15.04
C ILE A 75 -0.27 -3.00 -14.13
N TYR A 76 -0.33 -2.56 -12.88
CA TYR A 76 -1.38 -2.95 -11.94
C TYR A 76 -1.63 -1.84 -10.92
N THR A 77 -2.89 -1.64 -10.56
CA THR A 77 -3.26 -0.83 -9.39
C THR A 77 -4.50 -1.37 -8.70
N GLY A 78 -4.52 -1.29 -7.37
CA GLY A 78 -5.66 -1.71 -6.58
C GLY A 78 -5.30 -2.32 -5.23
N ARG A 79 -5.94 -3.44 -4.91
CA ARG A 79 -5.82 -4.15 -3.63
C ARG A 79 -4.79 -5.27 -3.66
N SER A 80 -4.38 -5.76 -2.50
CA SER A 80 -3.56 -6.97 -2.37
C SER A 80 -4.42 -8.23 -2.39
N ILE A 81 -5.47 -8.24 -1.58
CA ILE A 81 -6.43 -9.34 -1.42
C ILE A 81 -7.85 -8.81 -1.45
N ASP A 82 -8.81 -9.67 -1.62
CA ASP A 82 -10.23 -9.30 -1.79
C ASP A 82 -11.02 -9.19 -0.48
N THR A 83 -10.37 -9.28 0.68
CA THR A 83 -10.98 -9.05 1.99
C THR A 83 -10.26 -7.98 2.80
N PRO A 84 -10.99 -7.16 3.60
CA PRO A 84 -10.36 -6.10 4.38
C PRO A 84 -9.79 -6.57 5.73
N ARG A 85 -10.10 -7.76 6.22
CA ARG A 85 -9.90 -8.06 7.64
C ARG A 85 -9.15 -9.36 7.98
N HIS A 86 -9.24 -10.41 7.18
CA HIS A 86 -8.67 -11.69 7.57
C HIS A 86 -7.96 -12.36 6.39
N TRP A 87 -6.66 -12.51 6.52
CA TRP A 87 -5.87 -13.24 5.54
C TRP A 87 -6.43 -14.62 5.20
N PRO A 88 -6.89 -15.45 6.17
CA PRO A 88 -7.44 -16.77 5.85
C PRO A 88 -8.73 -16.74 5.03
N ASP A 89 -9.48 -15.63 5.08
CA ASP A 89 -10.81 -15.53 4.45
C ASP A 89 -10.76 -14.97 3.04
N HIS A 90 -9.57 -14.60 2.53
CA HIS A 90 -9.45 -14.11 1.16
C HIS A 90 -9.69 -15.24 0.15
N THR A 91 -10.31 -14.89 -0.97
CA THR A 91 -10.51 -15.81 -2.11
C THR A 91 -9.65 -15.45 -3.31
N LYS A 92 -9.13 -14.20 -3.34
CA LYS A 92 -8.28 -13.69 -4.42
C LYS A 92 -7.04 -13.00 -3.85
N THR A 93 -5.94 -13.18 -4.55
CA THR A 93 -4.63 -12.60 -4.25
C THR A 93 -4.19 -11.68 -5.39
N ASP A 94 -5.04 -10.70 -5.71
CA ASP A 94 -4.94 -9.90 -6.95
C ASP A 94 -3.53 -9.32 -7.21
N LEU A 95 -2.84 -8.83 -6.17
CA LEU A 95 -1.46 -8.33 -6.31
C LEU A 95 -0.46 -9.44 -6.63
N ILE A 96 -0.58 -10.59 -5.97
CA ILE A 96 0.30 -11.75 -6.23
C ILE A 96 0.07 -12.25 -7.64
N ASP A 97 -1.18 -12.41 -8.04
CA ASP A 97 -1.57 -12.90 -9.35
C ASP A 97 -1.03 -11.99 -10.45
N ALA A 98 -1.14 -10.67 -10.27
CA ALA A 98 -0.60 -9.67 -11.20
C ALA A 98 0.93 -9.78 -11.33
N LEU A 99 1.65 -9.92 -10.21
CA LEU A 99 3.11 -10.08 -10.21
C LEU A 99 3.52 -11.38 -10.89
N GLU A 100 2.86 -12.50 -10.59
CA GLU A 100 3.16 -13.80 -11.20
C GLU A 100 2.90 -13.80 -12.71
N GLN A 101 1.76 -13.26 -13.14
CA GLN A 101 1.44 -13.15 -14.56
C GLN A 101 2.46 -12.29 -15.31
N HIS A 102 2.82 -11.13 -14.76
CA HIS A 102 3.82 -10.25 -15.38
C HIS A 102 5.20 -10.91 -15.48
N LEU A 103 5.68 -11.53 -14.40
CA LEU A 103 6.99 -12.19 -14.36
C LEU A 103 7.06 -13.42 -15.28
N ALA A 104 5.93 -14.07 -15.52
CA ALA A 104 5.82 -15.16 -16.50
C ALA A 104 5.73 -14.66 -17.95
N GLY A 105 5.70 -13.35 -18.19
CA GLY A 105 5.54 -12.77 -19.53
C GLY A 105 4.11 -12.79 -20.05
N ASN A 106 3.13 -13.03 -19.19
CA ASN A 106 1.72 -13.05 -19.54
C ASN A 106 1.08 -11.66 -19.37
N VAL A 107 -0.06 -11.49 -20.03
CA VAL A 107 -0.93 -10.33 -19.80
C VAL A 107 -1.57 -10.44 -18.41
N ILE A 108 -1.59 -9.34 -17.66
CA ILE A 108 -2.30 -9.27 -16.37
C ILE A 108 -3.81 -9.28 -16.65
N GLU A 109 -4.51 -10.30 -16.16
CA GLU A 109 -5.95 -10.47 -16.40
C GLU A 109 -6.79 -9.37 -15.74
N ASN A 110 -6.41 -8.97 -14.53
CA ASN A 110 -7.10 -7.94 -13.77
C ASN A 110 -6.13 -6.82 -13.38
N PRO A 111 -5.77 -5.91 -14.31
CA PRO A 111 -4.78 -4.86 -14.06
C PRO A 111 -5.29 -3.74 -13.16
N LEU A 112 -6.60 -3.68 -12.93
CA LEU A 112 -7.27 -2.69 -12.10
C LEU A 112 -8.26 -3.37 -11.16
N THR A 113 -8.08 -3.18 -9.86
CA THR A 113 -9.04 -3.63 -8.84
C THR A 113 -9.35 -2.49 -7.87
N ASN A 114 -10.50 -2.56 -7.20
CA ASN A 114 -10.85 -1.56 -6.19
C ASN A 114 -9.94 -1.72 -4.96
N PRO A 115 -9.19 -0.68 -4.54
CA PRO A 115 -8.37 -0.76 -3.35
C PRO A 115 -9.26 -0.93 -2.11
N ILE A 116 -8.78 -1.74 -1.17
CA ILE A 116 -9.47 -2.04 0.10
C ILE A 116 -8.60 -1.52 1.24
N GLY A 117 -9.20 -0.80 2.17
CA GLY A 117 -8.54 -0.22 3.33
C GLY A 117 -9.23 1.05 3.81
N CYS A 118 -8.59 1.74 4.74
CA CYS A 118 -9.06 3.05 5.21
C CYS A 118 -8.88 4.12 4.12
N ASN A 119 -9.65 5.19 4.20
CA ASN A 119 -9.41 6.36 3.34
C ASN A 119 -8.03 6.96 3.63
N VAL A 120 -7.37 7.48 2.59
CA VAL A 120 -6.21 8.36 2.80
C VAL A 120 -6.63 9.52 3.69
N LYS A 121 -5.82 9.80 4.71
CA LYS A 121 -6.09 10.88 5.67
C LYS A 121 -5.52 12.18 5.13
N TRP A 122 -6.36 12.94 4.44
CA TRP A 122 -5.97 14.21 3.83
C TRP A 122 -5.82 15.32 4.87
N ASP A 123 -4.91 16.24 4.60
CA ASP A 123 -4.75 17.43 5.42
C ASP A 123 -6.04 18.28 5.38
N GLY A 124 -6.38 18.87 6.53
CA GLY A 124 -7.61 19.66 6.68
C GLY A 124 -8.90 18.85 6.84
N GLN A 125 -8.85 17.53 6.83
CA GLN A 125 -10.00 16.69 7.18
C GLN A 125 -10.15 16.58 8.71
N GLU A 126 -11.39 16.47 9.17
CA GLU A 126 -11.66 16.14 10.58
C GLU A 126 -11.20 14.73 10.87
N LYS A 127 -10.68 14.54 12.09
CA LYS A 127 -10.27 13.23 12.58
C LYS A 127 -11.46 12.27 12.57
N HIS A 128 -11.26 11.11 11.98
CA HIS A 128 -12.29 10.07 11.96
C HIS A 128 -12.61 9.61 13.39
N TRP A 129 -13.89 9.29 13.65
CA TRP A 129 -14.35 8.83 14.95
C TRP A 129 -13.81 7.45 15.38
N MET A 130 -13.31 6.66 14.41
CA MET A 130 -12.70 5.37 14.73
C MET A 130 -11.35 5.56 15.44
N PRO A 131 -11.05 4.72 16.43
CA PRO A 131 -9.73 4.69 17.05
C PRO A 131 -8.63 4.53 16.01
N SER A 132 -7.46 5.15 16.25
CA SER A 132 -6.33 5.07 15.35
C SER A 132 -5.84 3.63 15.12
N ASP A 133 -5.90 2.80 16.15
CA ASP A 133 -5.55 1.38 16.11
C ASP A 133 -6.52 0.52 15.27
N ALA A 134 -7.73 1.00 15.00
CA ALA A 134 -8.65 0.31 14.10
C ALA A 134 -8.17 0.28 12.63
N CYS A 135 -7.24 1.16 12.27
CA CYS A 135 -6.62 1.21 10.95
C CYS A 135 -5.34 0.35 10.84
N ASP A 136 -4.79 -0.11 11.96
CA ASP A 136 -3.59 -0.96 12.01
C ASP A 136 -3.88 -2.46 11.78
N LEU A 137 -5.13 -2.79 11.48
CA LEU A 137 -5.59 -4.17 11.27
C LEU A 137 -5.43 -4.67 9.82
N VAL A 138 -4.46 -4.13 9.09
CA VAL A 138 -4.17 -4.57 7.71
C VAL A 138 -2.77 -5.16 7.62
#